data_473fc2b7a54834769dc2eecf1fb96491
#
_entry.id   473fc2b7a54834769dc2eecf1fb96491
#
_cell.length_a   1.000
_cell.length_b   1.000
_cell.length_c   1.000
_cell.angle_alpha   90.00
_cell.angle_beta   90.00
_cell.angle_gamma   90.00
#
_symmetry.space_group_name_H-M   'P 1'
#
loop_
_entity.id
_entity.type
_entity.pdbx_description
1 polymer ?
#
loop_
_entity_poly.entity_id
_entity_poly.type
_entity_poly.pdbx_seq_one_letter_code
_entity_poly.pdbx_strand_id
1 'polypeptide(L)'
;MVKKKKKDTFQEFRSTDKSAYTTIKTTLKSVLHNHKEVQPVITNLVFEMNDLMIHSYKFIRLYVLKCYNDNQPLPEINEKFILYCIKTLGMRSNQGAKSKDTELLEALQEFYNTEYQPLLNHEKTQLKNTTFLLPYLATQLHTSLSNNTQERFIQHFLRFINKTTTNITEDKATLFKFKKQLLECNEETDTMFDEWKTTHLLNILPTNIKKSVHYDVKVKPFDYLKGMLYMNNVLEKEDHKLFQPLPLRNNIIPKHIILDTACIISLFCPENAKKGELLKKVKENQYDVWNNLLNLQHKTFKCKHYQYHHQLQTDGISCSLLFIRKDLKDKKWGSRVPTLQEQEFHNIEDLSTEQLKEIAPRNIVGCDPGKRSLVYMMDSNGKKLQYTAPQRKRESKAKTNQRILLVEKKRNNIIEKETHLSFQNSKSVDYEKFKKYLQEKNKLNKETTEFYKRDVWRKMKFRQYSYGKKSIDTFLNKIKETFGENILIGYGNWSRSTQMKHFMPTMNKGLRKQIHKKYDTITINECNTSKKCCECNNDLSYYRHSDGNKQFRLLVCSGCVRPQVKQIVFRTRDANSAINIMNLTKCWIEKQERPACFQISSFTTSNIQKEVEKVRPS
;
A
#
# COMPACT_ATOMS: atom_id res chain seq x y z
N MET A 1 32.87 4.61 41.25
CA MET A 1 32.49 3.61 40.23
C MET A 1 31.00 3.67 39.98
N VAL A 2 30.55 4.37 38.94
CA VAL A 2 29.13 4.48 38.57
C VAL A 2 28.77 3.18 37.84
N LYS A 3 27.90 2.36 38.44
CA LYS A 3 27.34 1.16 37.78
C LYS A 3 26.59 1.62 36.54
N LYS A 4 27.17 1.43 35.34
CA LYS A 4 26.42 1.50 34.10
C LYS A 4 25.28 0.49 34.18
N LYS A 5 24.02 0.96 34.30
CA LYS A 5 22.83 0.12 34.11
C LYS A 5 22.98 -0.54 32.74
N LYS A 6 23.05 -1.89 32.73
CA LYS A 6 22.90 -2.65 31.48
C LYS A 6 21.60 -2.17 30.83
N LYS A 7 21.70 -1.56 29.66
CA LYS A 7 20.51 -1.20 28.87
C LYS A 7 19.86 -2.50 28.45
N ASP A 8 18.55 -2.61 28.71
CA ASP A 8 17.69 -3.69 28.22
C ASP A 8 17.79 -3.74 26.69
N THR A 9 18.23 -4.87 26.13
CA THR A 9 18.44 -5.07 24.68
C THR A 9 17.19 -4.75 23.89
N PHE A 10 16.01 -5.08 24.40
CA PHE A 10 14.73 -4.72 23.79
C PHE A 10 14.37 -3.23 23.89
N GLN A 11 14.85 -2.52 24.93
CA GLN A 11 14.74 -1.06 24.99
C GLN A 11 15.63 -0.38 23.95
N GLU A 12 16.78 -0.93 23.62
CA GLU A 12 17.61 -0.47 22.49
C GLU A 12 16.90 -0.68 21.16
N PHE A 13 16.29 -1.84 20.92
CA PHE A 13 15.47 -2.09 19.73
C PHE A 13 14.29 -1.12 19.63
N ARG A 14 13.56 -0.85 20.71
CA ARG A 14 12.49 0.16 20.72
C ARG A 14 13.01 1.60 20.55
N SER A 15 14.21 1.90 20.99
CA SER A 15 14.81 3.24 20.89
C SER A 15 15.39 3.54 19.51
N THR A 16 15.87 2.52 18.78
CA THR A 16 16.41 2.65 17.42
C THR A 16 15.32 2.74 16.35
N ASP A 17 14.08 2.31 16.64
CA ASP A 17 12.92 2.37 15.74
C ASP A 17 12.28 3.78 15.64
N LYS A 18 13.01 4.85 16.00
CA LYS A 18 12.57 6.22 15.75
C LYS A 18 12.78 6.56 14.27
N SER A 19 11.73 6.42 13.50
CA SER A 19 11.68 6.87 12.11
C SER A 19 12.27 8.28 11.97
N ALA A 20 13.02 8.56 10.90
CA ALA A 20 13.55 9.89 10.61
C ALA A 20 12.44 10.95 10.59
N TYR A 21 11.26 10.56 10.18
CA TYR A 21 10.08 11.41 10.09
C TYR A 21 8.91 10.87 10.90
N THR A 22 8.09 11.78 11.42
CA THR A 22 6.78 11.48 12.00
C THR A 22 5.74 12.49 11.54
N THR A 23 4.46 12.16 11.65
CA THR A 23 3.37 13.05 11.24
C THR A 23 2.33 13.21 12.35
N ILE A 24 1.87 14.44 12.54
CA ILE A 24 0.69 14.72 13.37
C ILE A 24 -0.45 15.05 12.43
N LYS A 25 -1.54 14.29 12.52
CA LYS A 25 -2.74 14.51 11.72
C LYS A 25 -3.87 15.11 12.56
N THR A 26 -4.42 16.23 12.08
CA THR A 26 -5.49 16.98 12.74
C THR A 26 -6.42 17.62 11.71
N THR A 27 -7.37 18.47 12.15
CA THR A 27 -8.18 19.28 11.22
C THR A 27 -7.40 20.52 10.77
N LEU A 28 -7.56 20.92 9.51
CA LEU A 28 -6.90 22.12 8.98
C LEU A 28 -7.33 23.36 9.77
N LYS A 29 -8.60 23.46 10.08
CA LYS A 29 -9.18 24.56 10.88
C LYS A 29 -8.50 24.75 12.24
N SER A 30 -8.09 23.66 12.92
CA SER A 30 -7.51 23.74 14.27
C SER A 30 -6.04 24.16 14.29
N VAL A 31 -5.40 24.18 13.14
CA VAL A 31 -3.96 24.49 12.98
C VAL A 31 -3.75 25.91 12.45
N LEU A 32 -4.65 26.42 11.61
CA LEU A 32 -4.54 27.74 11.01
C LEU A 32 -4.87 28.84 12.03
N HIS A 33 -4.07 29.92 12.08
CA HIS A 33 -4.39 31.12 12.85
C HIS A 33 -5.64 31.80 12.29
N ASN A 34 -5.64 32.16 11.02
CA ASN A 34 -6.78 32.80 10.34
C ASN A 34 -7.49 31.80 9.41
N HIS A 35 -8.18 30.80 10.01
CA HIS A 35 -8.81 29.74 9.22
C HIS A 35 -9.93 30.21 8.30
N LYS A 36 -10.61 31.32 8.63
CA LYS A 36 -11.75 31.81 7.82
C LYS A 36 -11.31 32.28 6.45
N GLU A 37 -10.16 32.92 6.34
CA GLU A 37 -9.61 33.46 5.08
C GLU A 37 -8.71 32.43 4.37
N VAL A 38 -7.83 31.77 5.11
CA VAL A 38 -6.81 30.89 4.56
C VAL A 38 -7.34 29.55 4.09
N GLN A 39 -8.27 28.95 4.84
CA GLN A 39 -8.79 27.62 4.50
C GLN A 39 -9.52 27.56 3.15
N PRO A 40 -10.36 28.54 2.75
CA PRO A 40 -10.98 28.53 1.42
C PRO A 40 -9.96 28.55 0.28
N VAL A 41 -8.90 29.37 0.38
CA VAL A 41 -7.82 29.45 -0.63
C VAL A 41 -7.13 28.10 -0.78
N ILE A 42 -6.74 27.48 0.33
CA ILE A 42 -6.12 26.15 0.32
C ILE A 42 -7.09 25.10 -0.23
N THR A 43 -8.38 25.19 0.09
CA THR A 43 -9.39 24.22 -0.37
C THR A 43 -9.60 24.29 -1.87
N ASN A 44 -9.65 25.50 -2.44
CA ASN A 44 -9.74 25.69 -3.89
C ASN A 44 -8.51 25.11 -4.60
N LEU A 45 -7.32 25.38 -4.09
CA LEU A 45 -6.09 24.79 -4.61
C LEU A 45 -6.12 23.26 -4.55
N VAL A 46 -6.62 22.68 -3.45
CA VAL A 46 -6.81 21.22 -3.34
C VAL A 46 -7.72 20.70 -4.45
N PHE A 47 -8.79 21.40 -4.79
CA PHE A 47 -9.68 21.00 -5.88
C PHE A 47 -8.98 21.04 -7.23
N GLU A 48 -8.31 22.13 -7.56
CA GLU A 48 -7.57 22.31 -8.80
C GLU A 48 -6.49 21.24 -8.99
N MET A 49 -5.66 21.01 -7.97
CA MET A 49 -4.59 20.00 -8.02
C MET A 49 -5.13 18.57 -8.12
N ASN A 50 -6.27 18.30 -7.51
CA ASN A 50 -6.91 16.99 -7.60
C ASN A 50 -7.54 16.74 -8.96
N ASP A 51 -8.12 17.76 -9.59
CA ASP A 51 -8.65 17.69 -10.93
C ASP A 51 -7.52 17.47 -11.96
N LEU A 52 -6.47 18.28 -11.87
CA LEU A 52 -5.26 18.11 -12.68
C LEU A 52 -4.67 16.70 -12.55
N MET A 53 -4.59 16.16 -11.34
CA MET A 53 -4.12 14.78 -11.13
C MET A 53 -5.03 13.74 -11.79
N ILE A 54 -6.35 13.90 -11.74
CA ILE A 54 -7.30 12.99 -12.40
C ILE A 54 -7.08 13.00 -13.91
N HIS A 55 -6.92 14.19 -14.49
CA HIS A 55 -6.68 14.35 -15.92
C HIS A 55 -5.30 13.83 -16.33
N SER A 56 -4.27 13.97 -15.48
CA SER A 56 -2.92 13.44 -15.74
C SER A 56 -2.91 11.91 -15.88
N TYR A 57 -3.62 11.17 -15.01
CA TYR A 57 -3.76 9.72 -15.17
C TYR A 57 -4.42 9.32 -16.49
N LYS A 58 -5.45 10.05 -16.90
CA LYS A 58 -6.19 9.79 -18.14
C LYS A 58 -5.35 10.11 -19.38
N PHE A 59 -4.69 11.27 -19.37
CA PHE A 59 -3.86 11.76 -20.46
C PHE A 59 -2.66 10.84 -20.73
N ILE A 60 -1.89 10.53 -19.70
CA ILE A 60 -0.73 9.61 -19.81
C ILE A 60 -1.17 8.26 -20.36
N ARG A 61 -2.27 7.72 -19.84
CA ARG A 61 -2.76 6.44 -20.34
C ARG A 61 -3.22 6.50 -21.77
N LEU A 62 -3.95 7.55 -22.18
CA LEU A 62 -4.42 7.70 -23.54
C LEU A 62 -3.23 7.84 -24.50
N TYR A 63 -2.20 8.63 -24.13
CA TYR A 63 -0.98 8.77 -24.91
C TYR A 63 -0.22 7.45 -25.07
N VAL A 64 -0.03 6.70 -24.00
CA VAL A 64 0.59 5.37 -24.06
C VAL A 64 -0.19 4.40 -24.93
N LEU A 65 -1.53 4.43 -24.88
CA LEU A 65 -2.37 3.58 -25.73
C LEU A 65 -2.30 4.01 -27.20
N LYS A 66 -2.19 5.30 -27.49
CA LYS A 66 -1.96 5.79 -28.86
C LYS A 66 -0.67 5.23 -29.42
N CYS A 67 0.46 5.40 -28.70
CA CYS A 67 1.74 4.83 -29.11
C CYS A 67 1.67 3.31 -29.31
N TYR A 68 1.01 2.59 -28.38
CA TYR A 68 0.87 1.14 -28.47
C TYR A 68 0.06 0.68 -29.69
N ASN A 69 -1.08 1.31 -29.96
CA ASN A 69 -1.96 0.92 -31.08
C ASN A 69 -1.37 1.33 -32.44
N ASP A 70 -0.59 2.41 -32.48
CA ASP A 70 0.11 2.87 -33.70
C ASP A 70 1.46 2.16 -33.90
N ASN A 71 1.79 1.14 -33.08
CA ASN A 71 3.06 0.42 -33.09
C ASN A 71 4.30 1.32 -32.91
N GLN A 72 4.13 2.49 -32.26
CA GLN A 72 5.23 3.38 -31.93
C GLN A 72 5.92 2.95 -30.62
N PRO A 73 7.19 3.32 -30.41
CA PRO A 73 7.87 3.10 -29.16
C PRO A 73 7.09 3.73 -27.99
N LEU A 74 6.95 2.99 -26.89
CA LEU A 74 6.33 3.55 -25.68
C LEU A 74 7.23 4.63 -25.07
N PRO A 75 6.65 5.71 -24.54
CA PRO A 75 7.43 6.75 -23.89
C PRO A 75 8.14 6.20 -22.64
N GLU A 76 9.33 6.70 -22.33
CA GLU A 76 10.00 6.44 -21.07
C GLU A 76 9.24 7.10 -19.91
N ILE A 77 8.54 6.31 -19.12
CA ILE A 77 7.72 6.82 -18.00
C ILE A 77 8.62 7.12 -16.80
N ASN A 78 9.23 8.30 -16.81
CA ASN A 78 9.99 8.86 -15.70
C ASN A 78 9.29 10.11 -15.13
N GLU A 79 9.80 10.66 -14.03
CA GLU A 79 9.21 11.86 -13.40
C GLU A 79 9.21 13.08 -14.33
N LYS A 80 10.20 13.19 -15.21
CA LYS A 80 10.32 14.27 -16.20
C LYS A 80 9.20 14.22 -17.23
N PHE A 81 8.96 13.05 -17.84
CA PHE A 81 7.86 12.81 -18.77
C PHE A 81 6.50 13.14 -18.11
N ILE A 82 6.29 12.62 -16.90
CA ILE A 82 5.04 12.86 -16.16
C ILE A 82 4.86 14.36 -15.87
N LEU A 83 5.94 15.05 -15.48
CA LEU A 83 5.89 16.49 -15.24
C LEU A 83 5.50 17.26 -16.50
N TYR A 84 6.00 16.86 -17.66
CA TYR A 84 5.63 17.47 -18.94
C TYR A 84 4.15 17.23 -19.28
N CYS A 85 3.65 16.01 -19.09
CA CYS A 85 2.22 15.73 -19.25
C CYS A 85 1.35 16.61 -18.33
N ILE A 86 1.77 16.80 -17.07
CA ILE A 86 1.06 17.66 -16.11
C ILE A 86 1.09 19.13 -16.57
N LYS A 87 2.25 19.62 -17.04
CA LYS A 87 2.40 20.99 -17.57
C LYS A 87 1.50 21.20 -18.80
N THR A 88 1.49 20.28 -19.74
CA THR A 88 0.63 20.34 -20.94
C THR A 88 -0.85 20.49 -20.58
N LEU A 89 -1.30 19.82 -19.52
CA LEU A 89 -2.70 19.91 -19.05
C LEU A 89 -3.04 21.20 -18.32
N GLY A 90 -2.09 21.82 -17.62
CA GLY A 90 -2.35 22.89 -16.65
C GLY A 90 -1.76 24.25 -16.99
N MET A 91 -0.83 24.38 -17.93
CA MET A 91 -0.13 25.64 -18.22
C MET A 91 -0.44 26.16 -19.63
N ARG A 92 -0.43 27.49 -19.79
CA ARG A 92 -0.38 28.11 -21.12
C ARG A 92 0.99 27.85 -21.75
N SER A 93 1.04 27.70 -23.08
CA SER A 93 2.26 27.40 -23.86
C SER A 93 3.46 28.30 -23.58
N ASN A 94 3.22 29.54 -23.12
CA ASN A 94 4.25 30.56 -22.89
C ASN A 94 4.62 30.79 -21.41
N GLN A 95 4.18 29.95 -20.48
CA GLN A 95 4.46 30.11 -19.05
C GLN A 95 5.44 29.05 -18.53
N GLY A 96 6.56 29.50 -17.98
CA GLY A 96 7.56 28.68 -17.29
C GLY A 96 8.95 28.74 -17.92
N ALA A 97 9.95 28.16 -17.25
CA ALA A 97 11.30 28.05 -17.79
C ALA A 97 11.33 27.24 -19.08
N LYS A 98 12.13 27.71 -20.07
CA LYS A 98 12.32 26.99 -21.33
C LYS A 98 12.73 25.54 -21.03
N SER A 99 11.99 24.61 -21.61
CA SER A 99 12.29 23.19 -21.48
C SER A 99 13.52 22.85 -22.32
N LYS A 100 14.34 21.90 -21.81
CA LYS A 100 15.45 21.33 -22.57
C LYS A 100 15.01 20.32 -23.63
N ASP A 101 13.75 19.93 -23.61
CA ASP A 101 13.16 18.86 -24.46
C ASP A 101 11.91 19.43 -25.15
N THR A 102 12.17 20.22 -26.17
CA THR A 102 11.12 20.93 -26.93
C THR A 102 10.29 19.96 -27.75
N GLU A 103 10.91 18.97 -28.38
CA GLU A 103 10.24 17.98 -29.24
C GLU A 103 9.17 17.19 -28.48
N LEU A 104 9.51 16.67 -27.29
CA LEU A 104 8.55 15.96 -26.46
C LEU A 104 7.38 16.85 -26.03
N LEU A 105 7.67 18.11 -25.68
CA LEU A 105 6.62 19.06 -25.28
C LEU A 105 5.69 19.40 -26.43
N GLU A 106 6.22 19.60 -27.62
CA GLU A 106 5.46 19.87 -28.83
C GLU A 106 4.56 18.68 -29.20
N ALA A 107 5.10 17.46 -29.18
CA ALA A 107 4.33 16.24 -29.41
C ALA A 107 3.21 16.05 -28.37
N LEU A 108 3.48 16.32 -27.09
CA LEU A 108 2.45 16.25 -26.04
C LEU A 108 1.39 17.35 -26.19
N GLN A 109 1.78 18.55 -26.63
CA GLN A 109 0.84 19.66 -26.86
C GLN A 109 -0.03 19.40 -28.09
N GLU A 110 0.53 18.86 -29.15
CA GLU A 110 -0.22 18.45 -30.35
C GLU A 110 -1.23 17.35 -29.97
N PHE A 111 -0.79 16.30 -29.29
CA PHE A 111 -1.66 15.23 -28.81
C PHE A 111 -2.77 15.75 -27.89
N TYR A 112 -2.46 16.72 -27.03
CA TYR A 112 -3.46 17.38 -26.20
C TYR A 112 -4.52 18.06 -27.05
N ASN A 113 -4.12 18.87 -28.03
CA ASN A 113 -5.04 19.66 -28.83
C ASN A 113 -5.91 18.78 -29.76
N THR A 114 -5.31 17.75 -30.37
CA THR A 114 -6.00 16.91 -31.37
C THR A 114 -6.83 15.79 -30.73
N GLU A 115 -6.32 15.15 -29.70
CA GLU A 115 -6.90 13.91 -29.18
C GLU A 115 -7.55 14.07 -27.79
N TYR A 116 -6.94 14.84 -26.89
CA TYR A 116 -7.41 14.89 -25.50
C TYR A 116 -8.39 16.03 -25.22
N GLN A 117 -8.13 17.24 -25.74
CA GLN A 117 -8.99 18.39 -25.53
C GLN A 117 -10.44 18.16 -26.00
N PRO A 118 -10.69 17.51 -27.16
CA PRO A 118 -12.06 17.21 -27.59
C PRO A 118 -12.84 16.31 -26.63
N LEU A 119 -12.13 15.55 -25.75
CA LEU A 119 -12.76 14.69 -24.74
C LEU A 119 -13.10 15.45 -23.45
N LEU A 120 -12.65 16.70 -23.31
CA LEU A 120 -12.94 17.55 -22.16
C LEU A 120 -14.27 18.27 -22.37
N ASN A 121 -15.10 18.25 -21.34
CA ASN A 121 -16.35 19.00 -21.31
C ASN A 121 -16.21 20.36 -20.59
N HIS A 122 -14.98 20.86 -20.43
CA HIS A 122 -14.64 22.12 -19.76
C HIS A 122 -13.33 22.70 -20.30
N GLU A 123 -13.11 23.97 -20.04
CA GLU A 123 -11.87 24.64 -20.41
C GLU A 123 -10.67 24.16 -19.58
N LYS A 124 -9.48 24.32 -20.14
CA LYS A 124 -8.21 24.00 -19.49
C LYS A 124 -8.06 24.75 -18.18
N THR A 125 -7.72 24.04 -17.08
CA THR A 125 -7.48 24.66 -15.78
C THR A 125 -6.26 25.58 -15.85
N GLN A 126 -6.46 26.89 -15.62
CA GLN A 126 -5.36 27.86 -15.56
C GLN A 126 -4.71 27.79 -14.17
N LEU A 127 -3.50 27.28 -14.11
CA LEU A 127 -2.72 27.23 -12.88
C LEU A 127 -2.00 28.57 -12.63
N LYS A 128 -2.51 29.36 -11.68
CA LYS A 128 -1.82 30.57 -11.22
C LYS A 128 -0.98 30.27 -9.99
N ASN A 129 0.31 30.62 -10.00
CA ASN A 129 1.22 30.54 -8.84
C ASN A 129 1.36 29.13 -8.20
N THR A 130 1.17 28.04 -8.96
CA THR A 130 1.13 26.67 -8.44
C THR A 130 2.20 25.76 -9.00
N THR A 131 3.14 26.28 -9.77
CA THR A 131 4.21 25.50 -10.43
C THR A 131 5.06 24.68 -9.46
N PHE A 132 5.24 25.15 -8.22
CA PHE A 132 5.98 24.45 -7.17
C PHE A 132 5.32 23.15 -6.71
N LEU A 133 4.01 22.98 -6.96
CA LEU A 133 3.27 21.75 -6.62
C LEU A 133 3.44 20.64 -7.65
N LEU A 134 3.72 20.99 -8.90
CA LEU A 134 3.73 20.03 -10.01
C LEU A 134 4.74 18.89 -9.83
N PRO A 135 5.98 19.13 -9.32
CA PRO A 135 6.92 18.03 -9.03
C PRO A 135 6.38 17.02 -8.01
N TYR A 136 5.67 17.49 -6.96
CA TYR A 136 5.05 16.58 -5.98
C TYR A 136 3.95 15.71 -6.61
N LEU A 137 3.16 16.28 -7.53
CA LEU A 137 2.17 15.53 -8.28
C LEU A 137 2.84 14.51 -9.21
N ALA A 138 3.92 14.90 -9.89
CA ALA A 138 4.67 14.00 -10.77
C ALA A 138 5.27 12.81 -10.01
N THR A 139 5.95 13.05 -8.89
CA THR A 139 6.49 11.98 -8.03
C THR A 139 5.38 11.06 -7.50
N GLN A 140 4.24 11.62 -7.07
CA GLN A 140 3.11 10.83 -6.60
C GLN A 140 2.53 9.95 -7.71
N LEU A 141 2.42 10.47 -8.91
CA LEU A 141 1.91 9.74 -10.07
C LEU A 141 2.88 8.65 -10.51
N HIS A 142 4.17 8.98 -10.65
CA HIS A 142 5.24 8.02 -10.96
C HIS A 142 5.25 6.85 -9.97
N THR A 143 5.23 7.14 -8.67
CA THR A 143 5.16 6.11 -7.62
C THR A 143 3.92 5.23 -7.77
N SER A 144 2.77 5.81 -8.08
CA SER A 144 1.52 5.04 -8.27
C SER A 144 1.58 4.12 -9.48
N LEU A 145 2.14 4.60 -10.60
CA LEU A 145 2.31 3.80 -11.83
C LEU A 145 3.31 2.66 -11.62
N SER A 146 4.47 2.99 -11.05
CA SER A 146 5.53 2.03 -10.71
C SER A 146 5.02 0.91 -9.78
N ASN A 147 4.39 1.27 -8.67
CA ASN A 147 3.84 0.32 -7.71
C ASN A 147 2.78 -0.60 -8.34
N ASN A 148 1.97 -0.11 -9.28
CA ASN A 148 0.98 -0.95 -9.95
C ASN A 148 1.64 -2.12 -10.69
N THR A 149 2.71 -1.86 -11.43
CA THR A 149 3.45 -2.90 -12.15
C THR A 149 4.19 -3.82 -11.19
N GLN A 150 4.95 -3.27 -10.24
CA GLN A 150 5.72 -4.04 -9.25
C GLN A 150 4.87 -5.03 -8.45
N GLU A 151 3.66 -4.63 -8.06
CA GLU A 151 2.79 -5.45 -7.20
C GLU A 151 1.89 -6.40 -8.00
N ARG A 152 1.66 -6.11 -9.28
CA ARG A 152 0.61 -6.79 -10.03
C ARG A 152 1.08 -7.58 -11.24
N PHE A 153 2.23 -7.26 -11.83
CA PHE A 153 2.70 -7.91 -13.04
C PHE A 153 2.72 -9.43 -12.91
N ILE A 154 3.40 -9.96 -11.90
CA ILE A 154 3.54 -11.41 -11.70
C ILE A 154 2.16 -12.09 -11.61
N GLN A 155 1.23 -11.49 -10.86
CA GLN A 155 -0.12 -12.05 -10.74
C GLN A 155 -0.86 -12.09 -12.09
N HIS A 156 -0.71 -11.04 -12.90
CA HIS A 156 -1.34 -10.97 -14.22
C HIS A 156 -0.67 -11.91 -15.20
N PHE A 157 0.64 -12.01 -15.17
CA PHE A 157 1.41 -12.94 -15.99
C PHE A 157 1.05 -14.41 -15.72
N LEU A 158 1.04 -14.81 -14.44
CA LEU A 158 0.61 -16.18 -14.07
C LEU A 158 -0.84 -16.47 -14.45
N ARG A 159 -1.72 -15.46 -14.36
CA ARG A 159 -3.11 -15.61 -14.82
C ARG A 159 -3.19 -15.70 -16.34
N PHE A 160 -2.40 -14.94 -17.07
CA PHE A 160 -2.31 -15.00 -18.52
C PHE A 160 -1.90 -16.39 -18.98
N ILE A 161 -0.80 -16.92 -18.44
CA ILE A 161 -0.36 -18.30 -18.70
C ILE A 161 -1.51 -19.29 -18.46
N ASN A 162 -2.20 -19.22 -17.30
CA ASN A 162 -3.33 -20.11 -17.02
C ASN A 162 -4.48 -20.06 -18.03
N LYS A 163 -4.61 -18.95 -18.76
CA LYS A 163 -5.69 -18.78 -19.72
C LYS A 163 -5.31 -19.19 -21.12
N THR A 164 -4.08 -18.94 -21.51
CA THR A 164 -3.57 -19.21 -22.86
C THR A 164 -2.96 -20.61 -23.01
N THR A 165 -2.76 -21.35 -21.92
CA THR A 165 -2.23 -22.74 -21.96
C THR A 165 -3.30 -23.81 -21.70
N THR A 166 -4.58 -23.47 -21.66
CA THR A 166 -5.66 -24.43 -21.41
C THR A 166 -5.73 -25.52 -22.46
N ASN A 167 -5.36 -25.23 -23.71
CA ASN A 167 -5.33 -26.18 -24.83
C ASN A 167 -4.05 -27.01 -24.89
N ILE A 168 -3.02 -26.66 -24.12
CA ILE A 168 -1.74 -27.35 -24.12
C ILE A 168 -1.70 -28.43 -23.03
N THR A 169 -2.10 -28.11 -21.82
CA THR A 169 -2.12 -29.07 -20.71
C THR A 169 -3.15 -28.73 -19.65
N GLU A 170 -3.80 -29.75 -19.10
CA GLU A 170 -4.63 -29.66 -17.89
C GLU A 170 -3.85 -30.03 -16.62
N ASP A 171 -2.64 -30.62 -16.76
CA ASP A 171 -1.86 -31.01 -15.61
C ASP A 171 -1.31 -29.80 -14.86
N LYS A 172 -1.76 -29.69 -13.60
CA LYS A 172 -1.40 -28.59 -12.72
C LYS A 172 0.06 -28.63 -12.27
N ALA A 173 0.68 -29.81 -12.21
CA ALA A 173 2.07 -29.95 -11.77
C ALA A 173 3.02 -29.48 -12.88
N THR A 174 2.82 -29.90 -14.10
CA THR A 174 3.54 -29.46 -15.31
C THR A 174 3.40 -27.96 -15.52
N LEU A 175 2.16 -27.44 -15.42
CA LEU A 175 1.92 -26.00 -15.54
C LEU A 175 2.57 -25.21 -14.40
N PHE A 176 2.66 -25.74 -13.20
CA PHE A 176 3.36 -25.10 -12.08
C PHE A 176 4.87 -25.05 -12.34
N LYS A 177 5.46 -26.16 -12.82
CA LYS A 177 6.88 -26.26 -13.20
C LYS A 177 7.23 -25.22 -14.27
N PHE A 178 6.44 -25.15 -15.34
CA PHE A 178 6.59 -24.17 -16.43
C PHE A 178 6.59 -22.72 -15.92
N LYS A 179 5.60 -22.34 -15.10
CA LYS A 179 5.53 -20.99 -14.51
C LYS A 179 6.75 -20.65 -13.66
N LYS A 180 7.24 -21.62 -12.88
CA LYS A 180 8.40 -21.43 -12.04
C LYS A 180 9.64 -21.19 -12.91
N GLN A 181 9.85 -22.00 -13.94
CA GLN A 181 10.97 -21.86 -14.89
C GLN A 181 10.95 -20.48 -15.57
N LEU A 182 9.79 -20.01 -16.06
CA LEU A 182 9.67 -18.68 -16.65
C LEU A 182 10.00 -17.53 -15.67
N LEU A 183 9.59 -17.65 -14.42
CA LEU A 183 9.86 -16.61 -13.41
C LEU A 183 11.31 -16.59 -12.94
N GLU A 184 12.00 -17.72 -12.98
CA GLU A 184 13.41 -17.90 -12.67
C GLU A 184 14.33 -17.66 -13.87
N CYS A 185 13.75 -17.41 -15.06
CA CYS A 185 14.46 -17.24 -16.34
C CYS A 185 15.31 -18.48 -16.71
N ASN A 186 14.82 -19.68 -16.42
CA ASN A 186 15.44 -20.93 -16.85
C ASN A 186 15.11 -21.21 -18.31
N GLU A 187 16.11 -21.48 -19.11
CA GLU A 187 15.97 -21.79 -20.54
C GLU A 187 15.40 -23.20 -20.78
N GLU A 188 15.70 -24.16 -19.89
CA GLU A 188 15.19 -25.53 -19.98
C GLU A 188 13.73 -25.61 -19.56
N THR A 189 12.85 -25.52 -20.53
CA THR A 189 11.43 -25.75 -20.36
C THR A 189 10.98 -26.94 -21.20
N ASP A 190 9.87 -27.54 -20.84
CA ASP A 190 9.25 -28.63 -21.59
C ASP A 190 8.88 -28.14 -23.01
N THR A 191 9.27 -28.93 -24.03
CA THR A 191 9.08 -28.61 -25.45
C THR A 191 7.62 -28.39 -25.83
N MET A 192 6.67 -28.97 -25.10
CA MET A 192 5.26 -28.75 -25.34
C MET A 192 4.83 -27.27 -25.24
N PHE A 193 5.64 -26.41 -24.61
CA PHE A 193 5.37 -24.96 -24.47
C PHE A 193 6.16 -24.08 -25.45
N ASP A 194 6.92 -24.64 -26.38
CA ASP A 194 7.81 -23.86 -27.26
C ASP A 194 7.03 -22.96 -28.21
N GLU A 195 5.93 -23.44 -28.78
CA GLU A 195 5.03 -22.61 -29.60
C GLU A 195 4.45 -21.43 -28.79
N TRP A 196 4.02 -21.70 -27.56
CA TRP A 196 3.53 -20.66 -26.65
C TRP A 196 4.61 -19.61 -26.33
N LYS A 197 5.84 -20.04 -26.09
CA LYS A 197 6.98 -19.15 -25.82
C LYS A 197 7.28 -18.26 -27.04
N THR A 198 7.37 -18.85 -28.21
CA THR A 198 7.62 -18.13 -29.46
C THR A 198 6.54 -17.09 -29.72
N THR A 199 5.28 -17.41 -29.47
CA THR A 199 4.14 -16.51 -29.72
C THR A 199 4.06 -15.36 -28.72
N HIS A 200 4.31 -15.64 -27.43
CA HIS A 200 3.94 -14.72 -26.36
C HIS A 200 5.11 -14.14 -25.57
N LEU A 201 6.18 -14.91 -25.33
CA LEU A 201 7.18 -14.56 -24.31
C LEU A 201 7.94 -13.27 -24.65
N LEU A 202 8.37 -13.11 -25.90
CA LEU A 202 9.07 -11.91 -26.39
C LEU A 202 8.23 -10.64 -26.35
N ASN A 203 6.91 -10.80 -26.40
CA ASN A 203 5.99 -9.68 -26.30
C ASN A 203 5.66 -9.29 -24.85
N ILE A 204 5.94 -10.18 -23.89
CA ILE A 204 5.58 -9.99 -22.47
C ILE A 204 6.76 -9.61 -21.62
N LEU A 205 7.90 -10.29 -21.80
CA LEU A 205 9.08 -10.08 -20.97
C LEU A 205 10.14 -9.23 -21.69
N PRO A 206 10.87 -8.37 -20.98
CA PRO A 206 12.03 -7.67 -21.51
C PRO A 206 13.15 -8.67 -21.92
N THR A 207 13.97 -8.27 -22.87
CA THR A 207 15.08 -9.11 -23.37
C THR A 207 16.22 -9.32 -22.36
N ASN A 208 16.47 -8.32 -21.50
CA ASN A 208 17.58 -8.34 -20.54
C ASN A 208 17.08 -8.33 -19.10
N ILE A 209 16.65 -9.50 -18.61
CA ILE A 209 16.17 -9.67 -17.24
C ILE A 209 17.34 -9.93 -16.30
N LYS A 210 17.44 -9.16 -15.20
CA LYS A 210 18.45 -9.38 -14.17
C LYS A 210 17.94 -10.38 -13.13
N LYS A 211 18.68 -11.46 -12.90
CA LYS A 211 18.46 -12.51 -11.88
C LYS A 211 17.15 -13.29 -12.04
N SER A 212 16.02 -12.65 -11.96
CA SER A 212 14.68 -13.25 -12.10
C SER A 212 13.64 -12.20 -12.41
N VAL A 213 12.50 -12.61 -12.98
CA VAL A 213 11.37 -11.69 -13.23
C VAL A 213 10.88 -11.03 -11.94
N HIS A 214 10.90 -11.74 -10.82
CA HIS A 214 10.53 -11.20 -9.51
C HIS A 214 11.42 -10.03 -9.05
N TYR A 215 12.71 -10.14 -9.29
CA TYR A 215 13.67 -9.09 -8.95
C TYR A 215 13.58 -7.93 -9.94
N ASP A 216 13.63 -8.24 -11.23
CA ASP A 216 13.76 -7.24 -12.28
C ASP A 216 12.54 -6.31 -12.37
N VAL A 217 11.31 -6.86 -12.24
CA VAL A 217 10.08 -6.04 -12.23
C VAL A 217 10.03 -5.04 -11.06
N LYS A 218 10.72 -5.31 -9.95
CA LYS A 218 10.83 -4.36 -8.84
C LYS A 218 11.83 -3.25 -9.13
N VAL A 219 12.87 -3.53 -9.86
CA VAL A 219 13.93 -2.56 -10.21
C VAL A 219 13.52 -1.72 -11.41
N LYS A 220 12.96 -2.36 -12.44
CA LYS A 220 12.60 -1.74 -13.72
C LYS A 220 11.13 -1.99 -14.09
N PRO A 221 10.17 -1.47 -13.31
CA PRO A 221 8.75 -1.78 -13.51
C PRO A 221 8.21 -1.37 -14.87
N PHE A 222 8.71 -0.29 -15.46
CA PHE A 222 8.16 0.23 -16.72
C PHE A 222 8.60 -0.55 -17.96
N ASP A 223 9.69 -1.32 -17.89
CA ASP A 223 10.10 -2.25 -18.96
C ASP A 223 9.04 -3.35 -19.20
N TYR A 224 8.24 -3.64 -18.18
CA TYR A 224 7.16 -4.63 -18.22
C TYR A 224 5.80 -4.06 -18.68
N LEU A 225 5.72 -2.75 -18.94
CA LEU A 225 4.45 -2.12 -19.32
C LEU A 225 3.95 -2.62 -20.68
N LYS A 226 4.84 -2.76 -21.67
CA LYS A 226 4.49 -3.29 -23.01
C LYS A 226 3.88 -4.69 -22.86
N GLY A 227 4.48 -5.55 -22.03
CA GLY A 227 3.95 -6.89 -21.74
C GLY A 227 2.57 -6.86 -21.08
N MET A 228 2.30 -5.91 -20.18
CA MET A 228 0.96 -5.75 -19.58
C MET A 228 -0.08 -5.34 -20.61
N LEU A 229 0.27 -4.46 -21.54
CA LEU A 229 -0.63 -4.06 -22.64
C LEU A 229 -0.89 -5.23 -23.58
N TYR A 230 0.16 -5.95 -23.99
CA TYR A 230 0.06 -7.14 -24.83
C TYR A 230 -0.84 -8.22 -24.22
N MET A 231 -0.58 -8.62 -22.98
CA MET A 231 -1.41 -9.61 -22.28
C MET A 231 -2.88 -9.19 -22.25
N ASN A 232 -3.16 -7.92 -22.02
CA ASN A 232 -4.53 -7.42 -21.97
C ASN A 232 -5.19 -7.42 -23.36
N ASN A 233 -4.43 -7.12 -24.42
CA ASN A 233 -4.91 -7.17 -25.80
C ASN A 233 -5.31 -8.60 -26.21
N VAL A 234 -4.47 -9.59 -25.92
CA VAL A 234 -4.79 -11.01 -26.17
C VAL A 234 -6.04 -11.42 -25.38
N LEU A 235 -6.08 -11.11 -24.07
CA LEU A 235 -7.24 -11.43 -23.23
C LEU A 235 -8.53 -10.73 -23.69
N GLU A 236 -8.44 -9.54 -24.30
CA GLU A 236 -9.61 -8.82 -24.86
C GLU A 236 -10.13 -9.49 -26.11
N LYS A 237 -9.24 -9.95 -27.01
CA LYS A 237 -9.60 -10.69 -28.22
C LYS A 237 -10.27 -12.04 -27.94
N GLU A 238 -9.88 -12.67 -26.84
CA GLU A 238 -10.42 -13.96 -26.38
C GLU A 238 -11.61 -13.81 -25.42
N ASP A 239 -12.20 -12.62 -25.30
CA ASP A 239 -13.31 -12.29 -24.39
C ASP A 239 -13.06 -12.67 -22.92
N HIS A 240 -11.82 -12.56 -22.49
CA HIS A 240 -11.45 -12.80 -21.10
C HIS A 240 -11.52 -11.53 -20.26
N LYS A 241 -11.74 -11.70 -18.95
CA LYS A 241 -11.76 -10.59 -18.01
C LYS A 241 -10.43 -9.82 -18.01
N LEU A 242 -10.47 -8.52 -18.31
CA LEU A 242 -9.32 -7.63 -18.36
C LEU A 242 -8.83 -7.19 -16.97
N PHE A 243 -7.58 -6.77 -16.92
CA PHE A 243 -6.98 -6.12 -15.76
C PHE A 243 -6.54 -4.67 -16.10
N GLN A 244 -6.15 -3.90 -15.11
CA GLN A 244 -5.74 -2.50 -15.30
C GLN A 244 -4.22 -2.42 -15.56
N PRO A 245 -3.75 -2.22 -16.79
CA PRO A 245 -2.31 -2.11 -17.07
C PRO A 245 -1.72 -0.82 -16.50
N LEU A 246 -2.40 0.30 -16.69
CA LEU A 246 -2.08 1.60 -16.09
C LEU A 246 -3.24 2.01 -15.17
N PRO A 247 -2.99 2.34 -13.90
CA PRO A 247 -4.05 2.73 -12.97
C PRO A 247 -4.71 4.03 -13.41
N LEU A 248 -5.99 4.17 -13.06
CA LEU A 248 -6.76 5.40 -13.20
C LEU A 248 -7.20 5.89 -11.84
N ARG A 249 -7.29 7.19 -11.69
CA ARG A 249 -7.90 7.80 -10.52
C ARG A 249 -9.39 8.03 -10.75
N ASN A 250 -10.19 7.02 -10.44
CA ASN A 250 -11.65 7.07 -10.65
C ASN A 250 -12.40 7.85 -9.57
N ASN A 251 -11.83 7.97 -8.36
CA ASN A 251 -12.45 8.64 -7.24
C ASN A 251 -12.12 10.14 -7.27
N ILE A 252 -13.14 10.97 -7.48
CA ILE A 252 -13.05 12.43 -7.55
C ILE A 252 -13.13 13.13 -6.18
N ILE A 253 -13.41 12.41 -5.08
CA ILE A 253 -13.29 13.00 -3.73
C ILE A 253 -11.84 13.46 -3.53
N PRO A 254 -11.62 14.75 -3.18
CA PRO A 254 -10.28 15.30 -3.07
C PRO A 254 -9.38 14.54 -2.10
N LYS A 255 -8.13 14.36 -2.47
CA LYS A 255 -7.08 13.77 -1.64
C LYS A 255 -6.12 14.88 -1.17
N HIS A 256 -5.28 14.54 -0.21
CA HIS A 256 -4.24 15.44 0.27
C HIS A 256 -3.26 15.83 -0.83
N ILE A 257 -2.93 17.11 -0.88
CA ILE A 257 -1.81 17.67 -1.63
C ILE A 257 -0.69 18.06 -0.65
N ILE A 258 0.52 18.21 -1.15
CA ILE A 258 1.69 18.61 -0.36
C ILE A 258 1.92 20.10 -0.58
N LEU A 259 2.00 20.85 0.51
CA LEU A 259 2.35 22.27 0.53
C LEU A 259 3.68 22.43 1.26
N ASP A 260 4.67 22.98 0.60
CA ASP A 260 5.94 23.40 1.18
C ASP A 260 6.00 24.92 1.36
N THR A 261 7.13 25.43 1.83
CA THR A 261 7.30 26.87 2.07
C THR A 261 7.17 27.68 0.79
N ALA A 262 7.71 27.21 -0.33
CA ALA A 262 7.63 27.91 -1.61
C ALA A 262 6.16 28.02 -2.09
N CYS A 263 5.37 26.98 -1.91
CA CYS A 263 3.95 27.00 -2.21
C CYS A 263 3.19 28.03 -1.35
N ILE A 264 3.47 28.07 -0.04
CA ILE A 264 2.80 29.00 0.87
C ILE A 264 3.13 30.46 0.51
N ILE A 265 4.40 30.77 0.25
CA ILE A 265 4.79 32.13 -0.17
C ILE A 265 4.13 32.48 -1.51
N SER A 266 4.13 31.58 -2.47
CA SER A 266 3.52 31.80 -3.79
C SER A 266 2.01 32.06 -3.72
N LEU A 267 1.32 31.44 -2.76
CA LEU A 267 -0.12 31.60 -2.57
C LEU A 267 -0.50 32.89 -1.84
N PHE A 268 0.25 33.25 -0.81
CA PHE A 268 -0.13 34.35 0.09
C PHE A 268 0.73 35.61 -0.06
N CYS A 269 1.88 35.50 -0.76
CA CYS A 269 2.80 36.62 -1.02
C CYS A 269 3.27 36.62 -2.48
N PRO A 270 2.37 36.70 -3.48
CA PRO A 270 2.70 36.51 -4.89
C PRO A 270 3.70 37.56 -5.45
N GLU A 271 3.76 38.73 -4.89
CA GLU A 271 4.71 39.78 -5.29
C GLU A 271 6.16 39.41 -5.01
N ASN A 272 6.41 38.70 -3.90
CA ASN A 272 7.73 38.21 -3.52
C ASN A 272 8.17 36.98 -4.33
N ALA A 273 7.24 36.33 -5.06
CA ALA A 273 7.52 35.14 -5.85
C ALA A 273 8.16 35.41 -7.22
N LYS A 274 8.06 36.64 -7.72
CA LYS A 274 8.44 36.99 -9.11
C LYS A 274 9.94 37.11 -9.37
N LYS A 275 10.76 37.18 -8.36
CA LYS A 275 12.23 37.36 -8.54
C LYS A 275 12.95 36.21 -7.85
N GLY A 276 13.96 35.62 -8.48
CA GLY A 276 14.75 34.50 -7.96
C GLY A 276 15.33 34.63 -6.53
N GLU A 277 15.11 35.77 -5.89
CA GLU A 277 15.35 36.05 -4.47
C GLU A 277 14.49 35.16 -3.52
N LEU A 278 13.34 34.62 -4.00
CA LEU A 278 12.47 33.83 -3.16
C LEU A 278 13.15 32.59 -2.58
N LEU A 279 13.96 31.91 -3.38
CA LEU A 279 14.70 30.71 -2.94
C LEU A 279 15.82 31.07 -1.94
N LYS A 280 16.41 32.27 -2.01
CA LYS A 280 17.38 32.74 -1.03
C LYS A 280 16.71 33.13 0.28
N LYS A 281 15.59 33.85 0.23
CA LYS A 281 14.83 34.30 1.41
C LYS A 281 14.02 33.19 2.08
N VAL A 282 13.63 32.12 1.34
CA VAL A 282 12.89 30.98 1.90
C VAL A 282 13.65 30.32 3.05
N LYS A 283 14.96 30.14 2.96
CA LYS A 283 15.73 29.47 4.00
C LYS A 283 15.85 30.31 5.28
N GLU A 284 15.92 31.63 5.13
CA GLU A 284 16.09 32.56 6.25
C GLU A 284 14.79 32.78 7.02
N ASN A 285 13.66 32.94 6.33
CA ASN A 285 12.37 33.29 6.91
C ASN A 285 11.40 32.10 7.01
N GLN A 286 11.86 30.89 6.78
CA GLN A 286 11.01 29.69 6.71
C GLN A 286 10.22 29.46 8.00
N TYR A 287 10.83 29.66 9.15
CA TYR A 287 10.18 29.48 10.44
C TYR A 287 9.05 30.49 10.66
N ASP A 288 9.30 31.76 10.34
CA ASP A 288 8.33 32.84 10.54
C ASP A 288 7.12 32.71 9.62
N VAL A 289 7.34 32.35 8.35
CA VAL A 289 6.26 32.07 7.40
C VAL A 289 5.29 31.02 7.94
N TRP A 290 5.83 29.92 8.48
CA TRP A 290 4.99 28.86 9.02
C TRP A 290 4.37 29.20 10.38
N ASN A 291 5.06 29.93 11.24
CA ASN A 291 4.51 30.40 12.52
C ASN A 291 3.38 31.42 12.33
N ASN A 292 3.49 32.29 11.31
CA ASN A 292 2.41 33.23 10.99
C ASN A 292 1.18 32.53 10.41
N LEU A 293 1.37 31.41 9.75
CA LEU A 293 0.27 30.62 9.17
C LEU A 293 -0.35 29.65 10.18
N LEU A 294 0.49 28.94 10.95
CA LEU A 294 0.09 27.80 11.78
C LEU A 294 0.38 28.02 13.26
N ASN A 295 -0.55 27.64 14.11
CA ASN A 295 -0.39 27.64 15.58
C ASN A 295 0.50 26.48 16.06
N LEU A 296 1.80 26.53 15.69
CA LEU A 296 2.77 25.49 16.04
C LEU A 296 3.23 25.54 17.50
N GLN A 297 2.97 26.65 18.21
CA GLN A 297 3.34 26.82 19.61
C GLN A 297 2.47 26.01 20.57
N HIS A 298 1.30 25.54 20.12
CA HIS A 298 0.41 24.74 20.94
C HIS A 298 1.08 23.42 21.37
N LYS A 299 0.86 23.00 22.63
CA LYS A 299 1.46 21.82 23.26
C LYS A 299 1.34 20.53 22.45
N THR A 300 0.26 20.38 21.68
CA THR A 300 0.00 19.19 20.83
C THR A 300 1.08 19.00 19.74
N PHE A 301 1.73 20.09 19.31
CA PHE A 301 2.76 20.06 18.27
C PHE A 301 4.18 20.03 18.82
N LYS A 302 4.35 20.07 20.16
CA LYS A 302 5.65 19.97 20.82
C LYS A 302 6.08 18.52 20.98
N CYS A 303 6.81 17.97 20.02
CA CYS A 303 7.36 16.61 20.08
C CYS A 303 8.77 16.63 20.67
N LYS A 304 9.04 15.84 21.74
CA LYS A 304 10.33 15.84 22.48
C LYS A 304 11.55 15.66 21.55
N HIS A 305 11.49 14.74 20.59
CA HIS A 305 12.62 14.37 19.72
C HIS A 305 12.49 14.85 18.28
N TYR A 306 11.39 15.51 17.93
CA TYR A 306 11.10 15.95 16.57
C TYR A 306 10.83 17.43 16.52
N GLN A 307 11.05 18.03 15.35
CA GLN A 307 10.69 19.41 15.04
C GLN A 307 9.93 19.47 13.72
N TYR A 308 9.16 20.53 13.52
CA TYR A 308 8.39 20.71 12.29
C TYR A 308 9.31 20.81 11.07
N HIS A 309 8.96 20.11 10.00
CA HIS A 309 9.77 20.04 8.77
C HIS A 309 9.21 20.89 7.63
N HIS A 310 8.52 21.97 7.96
CA HIS A 310 8.02 22.98 7.02
C HIS A 310 7.24 22.40 5.82
N GLN A 311 6.45 21.36 6.08
CA GLN A 311 5.62 20.70 5.10
C GLN A 311 4.26 20.33 5.67
N LEU A 312 3.21 20.73 4.96
CA LEU A 312 1.80 20.47 5.28
C LEU A 312 1.17 19.63 4.18
N GLN A 313 0.54 18.52 4.53
CA GLN A 313 -0.29 17.77 3.60
C GLN A 313 -1.76 17.96 3.97
N THR A 314 -2.61 18.36 3.02
CA THR A 314 -4.01 18.65 3.31
C THR A 314 -4.95 18.30 2.17
N ASP A 315 -6.19 17.93 2.52
CA ASP A 315 -7.34 17.78 1.61
C ASP A 315 -8.34 18.94 1.74
N GLY A 316 -7.94 20.05 2.39
CA GLY A 316 -8.78 21.20 2.68
C GLY A 316 -9.59 21.09 3.98
N ILE A 317 -9.73 19.89 4.57
CA ILE A 317 -10.46 19.63 5.82
C ILE A 317 -9.53 19.09 6.91
N SER A 318 -8.81 18.04 6.60
CA SER A 318 -7.79 17.48 7.48
C SER A 318 -6.39 17.83 6.99
N CYS A 319 -5.44 17.87 7.90
CA CYS A 319 -4.04 18.08 7.55
C CYS A 319 -3.12 17.14 8.31
N SER A 320 -1.97 16.88 7.71
CA SER A 320 -0.85 16.17 8.33
C SER A 320 0.36 17.09 8.32
N LEU A 321 0.88 17.40 9.49
CA LEU A 321 2.11 18.16 9.68
C LEU A 321 3.28 17.18 9.73
N LEU A 322 4.30 17.42 8.92
CA LEU A 322 5.50 16.58 8.87
C LEU A 322 6.53 17.08 9.90
N PHE A 323 7.07 16.17 10.67
CA PHE A 323 8.12 16.44 11.65
C PHE A 323 9.34 15.57 11.33
N ILE A 324 10.52 16.16 11.44
CA ILE A 324 11.82 15.49 11.30
C ILE A 324 12.48 15.35 12.66
N ARG A 325 13.23 14.30 12.86
CA ARG A 325 14.04 14.09 14.06
C ARG A 325 15.09 15.20 14.21
N LYS A 326 15.24 15.78 15.41
CA LYS A 326 16.08 16.96 15.67
C LYS A 326 17.55 16.75 15.30
N ASP A 327 18.08 15.53 15.51
CA ASP A 327 19.46 15.17 15.18
C ASP A 327 19.73 15.04 13.67
N LEU A 328 18.66 15.09 12.84
CA LEU A 328 18.73 14.95 11.39
C LEU A 328 18.48 16.27 10.63
N LYS A 329 18.12 17.36 11.34
CA LYS A 329 17.67 18.63 10.73
C LYS A 329 18.66 19.22 9.72
N ASP A 330 19.94 19.27 10.08
CA ASP A 330 20.96 20.01 9.33
C ASP A 330 21.87 19.11 8.50
N LYS A 331 21.60 17.81 8.47
CA LYS A 331 22.37 16.88 7.63
C LYS A 331 21.94 17.03 6.18
N LYS A 332 22.88 17.36 5.31
CA LYS A 332 22.67 17.27 3.85
C LYS A 332 22.53 15.78 3.49
N TRP A 333 21.31 15.35 3.29
CA TRP A 333 21.03 14.05 2.73
C TRP A 333 21.18 14.17 1.21
N GLY A 334 21.92 13.26 0.60
CA GLY A 334 21.82 13.05 -0.83
C GLY A 334 20.38 12.72 -1.22
N SER A 335 20.07 12.55 -2.48
CA SER A 335 18.72 12.35 -3.03
C SER A 335 17.87 11.21 -2.40
N ARG A 336 18.46 10.41 -1.51
CA ARG A 336 17.76 9.44 -0.66
C ARG A 336 18.12 9.72 0.80
N VAL A 337 17.13 10.16 1.58
CA VAL A 337 17.20 9.98 3.03
C VAL A 337 17.48 8.49 3.27
N PRO A 338 18.57 8.11 3.97
CA PRO A 338 18.72 6.72 4.35
C PRO A 338 17.45 6.36 5.11
N THR A 339 16.61 5.56 4.51
CA THR A 339 15.64 4.80 5.28
C THR A 339 16.54 4.05 6.24
N LEU A 340 16.59 4.49 7.51
CA LEU A 340 17.07 3.62 8.59
C LEU A 340 16.36 2.32 8.25
N GLN A 341 17.12 1.29 7.90
CA GLN A 341 16.56 0.01 7.50
C GLN A 341 15.44 -0.22 8.49
N GLU A 342 14.19 -0.29 8.03
CA GLU A 342 13.11 -0.70 8.91
C GLU A 342 13.63 -2.02 9.44
N GLN A 343 14.06 -2.05 10.70
CA GLN A 343 14.55 -3.28 11.31
C GLN A 343 13.40 -4.24 11.13
N GLU A 344 13.58 -5.18 10.24
CA GLU A 344 12.62 -6.24 10.05
C GLU A 344 12.48 -6.88 11.42
N PHE A 345 11.25 -7.15 11.81
CA PHE A 345 10.98 -7.82 13.07
C PHE A 345 11.85 -9.07 13.14
N HIS A 346 12.65 -9.19 14.18
CA HIS A 346 13.54 -10.33 14.35
C HIS A 346 12.72 -11.63 14.32
N ASN A 347 13.16 -12.56 13.49
CA ASN A 347 12.69 -13.93 13.63
C ASN A 347 13.30 -14.50 14.90
N ILE A 348 12.58 -15.35 15.60
CA ILE A 348 13.11 -15.98 16.81
C ILE A 348 14.39 -16.75 16.51
N GLU A 349 14.49 -17.29 15.32
CA GLU A 349 15.63 -18.06 14.81
C GLU A 349 16.91 -17.22 14.63
N ASP A 350 16.79 -15.90 14.57
CA ASP A 350 17.90 -14.96 14.37
C ASP A 350 18.44 -14.40 15.70
N LEU A 351 17.82 -14.78 16.85
CA LEU A 351 18.24 -14.31 18.19
C LEU A 351 19.43 -15.10 18.73
N SER A 352 20.36 -14.39 19.41
CA SER A 352 21.49 -15.05 20.10
C SER A 352 21.03 -15.77 21.37
N THR A 353 21.84 -16.71 21.86
CA THR A 353 21.56 -17.46 23.09
C THR A 353 21.40 -16.54 24.30
N GLU A 354 22.17 -15.43 24.37
CA GLU A 354 22.04 -14.45 25.46
C GLU A 354 20.69 -13.71 25.36
N GLN A 355 20.28 -13.33 24.18
CA GLN A 355 18.98 -12.67 23.93
C GLN A 355 17.82 -13.61 24.28
N LEU A 356 17.93 -14.90 23.97
CA LEU A 356 16.92 -15.90 24.34
C LEU A 356 16.82 -16.08 25.86
N LYS A 357 17.94 -16.10 26.60
CA LYS A 357 17.95 -16.15 28.07
C LYS A 357 17.29 -14.93 28.70
N GLU A 358 17.44 -13.75 28.13
CA GLU A 358 16.84 -12.51 28.63
C GLU A 358 15.30 -12.50 28.53
N ILE A 359 14.75 -13.16 27.50
CA ILE A 359 13.31 -13.20 27.28
C ILE A 359 12.62 -14.42 27.91
N ALA A 360 13.37 -15.44 28.32
CA ALA A 360 12.84 -16.69 28.88
C ALA A 360 11.89 -16.51 30.09
N PRO A 361 12.13 -15.59 31.04
CA PRO A 361 11.27 -15.45 32.21
C PRO A 361 9.96 -14.70 31.97
N ARG A 362 9.64 -14.33 30.75
CA ARG A 362 8.45 -13.55 30.43
C ARG A 362 7.22 -14.44 30.18
N ASN A 363 6.03 -13.87 30.40
CA ASN A 363 4.79 -14.52 29.95
C ASN A 363 4.70 -14.50 28.41
N ILE A 364 4.70 -15.68 27.79
CA ILE A 364 4.68 -15.83 26.34
C ILE A 364 3.25 -15.89 25.85
N VAL A 365 2.93 -15.00 24.90
CA VAL A 365 1.62 -14.89 24.25
C VAL A 365 1.77 -15.23 22.77
N GLY A 366 1.11 -16.28 22.31
CA GLY A 366 1.04 -16.61 20.89
C GLY A 366 0.01 -15.75 20.18
N CYS A 367 0.36 -15.24 19.00
CA CYS A 367 -0.48 -14.37 18.19
C CYS A 367 -0.59 -14.88 16.75
N ASP A 368 -1.80 -15.33 16.37
CA ASP A 368 -2.15 -15.77 15.01
C ASP A 368 -2.76 -14.61 14.23
N PRO A 369 -2.08 -14.08 13.18
CA PRO A 369 -2.62 -13.04 12.30
C PRO A 369 -3.51 -13.65 11.21
N GLY A 370 -4.67 -13.03 10.98
CA GLY A 370 -5.62 -13.53 9.99
C GLY A 370 -6.42 -12.45 9.27
N LYS A 371 -7.40 -12.85 8.46
CA LYS A 371 -8.26 -11.93 7.70
C LYS A 371 -9.49 -11.44 8.47
N ARG A 372 -10.26 -12.36 9.03
CA ARG A 372 -11.46 -12.03 9.78
C ARG A 372 -11.13 -11.72 11.23
N SER A 373 -10.35 -12.57 11.86
CA SER A 373 -9.57 -12.27 13.06
C SER A 373 -8.29 -11.61 12.58
N LEU A 374 -8.14 -10.31 12.80
CA LEU A 374 -6.90 -9.61 12.42
C LEU A 374 -5.73 -10.12 13.25
N VAL A 375 -6.00 -10.40 14.51
CA VAL A 375 -5.13 -11.16 15.41
C VAL A 375 -6.00 -11.94 16.40
N TYR A 376 -5.54 -13.15 16.73
CA TYR A 376 -6.04 -13.97 17.82
C TYR A 376 -4.86 -14.30 18.75
N MET A 377 -5.00 -13.98 20.03
CA MET A 377 -3.91 -14.09 21.01
C MET A 377 -4.30 -15.05 22.14
N MET A 378 -3.38 -15.88 22.56
CA MET A 378 -3.54 -16.78 23.72
C MET A 378 -2.24 -16.91 24.52
N ASP A 379 -2.37 -17.05 25.84
CA ASP A 379 -1.29 -17.41 26.74
C ASP A 379 -1.43 -18.85 27.28
N SER A 380 -0.45 -19.28 28.08
CA SER A 380 -0.45 -20.62 28.71
C SER A 380 -1.56 -20.83 29.75
N ASN A 381 -2.12 -19.75 30.30
CA ASN A 381 -3.20 -19.81 31.29
C ASN A 381 -4.61 -19.88 30.63
N GLY A 382 -4.66 -20.00 29.29
CA GLY A 382 -5.90 -20.03 28.55
C GLY A 382 -6.59 -18.66 28.39
N LYS A 383 -5.96 -17.58 28.81
CA LYS A 383 -6.47 -16.22 28.54
C LYS A 383 -6.40 -15.94 27.05
N LYS A 384 -7.47 -15.37 26.52
CA LYS A 384 -7.62 -15.10 25.08
C LYS A 384 -8.00 -13.65 24.82
N LEU A 385 -7.48 -13.09 23.74
CA LEU A 385 -7.86 -11.79 23.22
C LEU A 385 -7.93 -11.83 21.70
N GLN A 386 -8.99 -11.27 21.15
CA GLN A 386 -9.21 -11.24 19.71
C GLN A 386 -9.52 -9.82 19.23
N TYR A 387 -8.93 -9.41 18.11
CA TYR A 387 -9.27 -8.19 17.38
C TYR A 387 -9.72 -8.50 15.97
N THR A 388 -10.99 -8.26 15.65
CA THR A 388 -11.57 -8.70 14.37
C THR A 388 -11.72 -7.56 13.36
N ALA A 389 -11.69 -7.92 12.07
CA ALA A 389 -11.96 -6.97 10.98
C ALA A 389 -13.38 -6.37 11.04
N PRO A 390 -14.47 -7.13 11.35
CA PRO A 390 -15.80 -6.56 11.59
C PRO A 390 -15.84 -5.59 12.77
N GLN A 391 -15.19 -5.93 13.89
CA GLN A 391 -15.07 -5.04 15.06
C GLN A 391 -14.41 -3.72 14.66
N ARG A 392 -13.24 -3.78 14.01
CA ARG A 392 -12.53 -2.58 13.53
C ARG A 392 -13.37 -1.74 12.57
N LYS A 393 -14.09 -2.36 11.61
CA LYS A 393 -14.98 -1.65 10.69
C LYS A 393 -16.12 -0.92 11.42
N ARG A 394 -16.66 -1.52 12.47
CA ARG A 394 -17.71 -0.91 13.30
C ARG A 394 -17.13 0.24 14.14
N GLU A 395 -16.06 -0.01 14.88
CA GLU A 395 -15.42 0.97 15.76
C GLU A 395 -14.88 2.17 14.99
N SER A 396 -14.24 1.96 13.83
CA SER A 396 -13.78 3.05 12.95
C SER A 396 -14.89 3.80 12.22
N LYS A 397 -16.17 3.44 12.42
CA LYS A 397 -17.34 4.00 11.71
C LYS A 397 -17.33 3.79 10.19
N ALA A 398 -16.46 2.92 9.67
CA ALA A 398 -16.34 2.67 8.23
C ALA A 398 -17.66 2.19 7.62
N LYS A 399 -18.36 1.25 8.29
CA LYS A 399 -19.68 0.73 7.84
C LYS A 399 -20.76 1.81 7.86
N THR A 400 -20.77 2.65 8.89
CA THR A 400 -21.71 3.78 9.00
C THR A 400 -21.49 4.78 7.88
N ASN A 401 -20.22 5.17 7.65
CA ASN A 401 -19.87 6.09 6.57
C ASN A 401 -20.26 5.57 5.19
N GLN A 402 -20.05 4.26 4.93
CA GLN A 402 -20.49 3.62 3.68
C GLN A 402 -22.01 3.68 3.49
N ARG A 403 -22.78 3.43 4.56
CA ARG A 403 -24.25 3.52 4.50
C ARG A 403 -24.72 4.95 4.21
N ILE A 404 -24.14 5.95 4.89
CA ILE A 404 -24.49 7.36 4.66
C ILE A 404 -24.18 7.73 3.21
N LEU A 405 -22.98 7.39 2.70
CA LEU A 405 -22.61 7.66 1.30
C LEU A 405 -23.59 7.01 0.32
N LEU A 406 -23.99 5.76 0.57
CA LEU A 406 -24.93 5.04 -0.28
C LEU A 406 -26.32 5.71 -0.29
N VAL A 407 -26.83 6.11 0.86
CA VAL A 407 -28.12 6.82 0.97
C VAL A 407 -28.07 8.16 0.23
N GLU A 408 -27.00 8.92 0.43
CA GLU A 408 -26.83 10.21 -0.26
C GLU A 408 -26.68 10.05 -1.78
N LYS A 409 -25.97 9.01 -2.23
CA LYS A 409 -25.88 8.68 -3.66
C LYS A 409 -27.25 8.34 -4.26
N LYS A 410 -28.08 7.57 -3.54
CA LYS A 410 -29.45 7.27 -3.98
C LYS A 410 -30.29 8.53 -4.07
N ARG A 411 -30.28 9.38 -3.03
CA ARG A 411 -31.05 10.63 -2.99
C ARG A 411 -30.72 11.62 -4.12
N ASN A 412 -29.47 11.61 -4.59
CA ASN A 412 -28.97 12.52 -5.64
C ASN A 412 -28.84 11.84 -7.01
N ASN A 413 -29.43 10.67 -7.21
CA ASN A 413 -29.39 9.89 -8.46
C ASN A 413 -27.96 9.59 -8.98
N ILE A 414 -26.97 9.59 -8.07
CA ILE A 414 -25.55 9.34 -8.42
C ILE A 414 -25.33 7.88 -8.84
N ILE A 415 -26.09 6.94 -8.23
CA ILE A 415 -25.93 5.51 -8.53
C ILE A 415 -26.32 5.21 -9.98
N GLU A 416 -27.41 5.76 -10.46
CA GLU A 416 -27.88 5.58 -11.84
C GLU A 416 -26.85 6.10 -12.85
N LYS A 417 -26.34 7.32 -12.60
CA LYS A 417 -25.28 7.94 -13.41
C LYS A 417 -24.01 7.10 -13.43
N GLU A 418 -23.57 6.58 -12.27
CA GLU A 418 -22.39 5.72 -12.18
C GLU A 418 -22.61 4.34 -12.83
N THR A 419 -23.83 3.82 -12.76
CA THR A 419 -24.18 2.52 -13.39
C THR A 419 -24.10 2.62 -14.90
N HIS A 420 -24.54 3.72 -15.49
CA HIS A 420 -24.43 3.95 -16.93
C HIS A 420 -22.98 3.81 -17.44
N LEU A 421 -22.00 4.32 -16.69
CA LEU A 421 -20.59 4.16 -17.03
C LEU A 421 -20.11 2.70 -17.00
N SER A 422 -20.78 1.79 -16.28
CA SER A 422 -20.37 0.39 -16.18
C SER A 422 -20.45 -0.38 -17.51
N PHE A 423 -21.18 0.12 -18.48
CA PHE A 423 -21.24 -0.42 -19.84
C PHE A 423 -19.96 -0.15 -20.65
N GLN A 424 -19.11 0.78 -20.20
CA GLN A 424 -17.83 1.08 -20.82
C GLN A 424 -16.68 0.42 -20.07
N ASN A 425 -15.80 -0.30 -20.78
CA ASN A 425 -14.70 -1.00 -20.14
C ASN A 425 -13.47 -0.10 -19.97
N SER A 426 -13.25 0.37 -18.73
CA SER A 426 -12.07 1.18 -18.39
C SER A 426 -10.73 0.45 -18.51
N LYS A 427 -10.70 -0.84 -18.82
CA LYS A 427 -9.50 -1.67 -18.84
C LYS A 427 -9.03 -2.03 -20.25
N SER A 428 -9.84 -1.74 -21.25
CA SER A 428 -9.49 -1.97 -22.64
C SER A 428 -8.16 -1.29 -22.99
N VAL A 429 -7.38 -1.95 -23.84
CA VAL A 429 -6.15 -1.41 -24.44
C VAL A 429 -6.36 -0.96 -25.89
N ASP A 430 -7.54 -1.18 -26.42
CA ASP A 430 -8.00 -0.58 -27.66
C ASP A 430 -8.17 0.93 -27.47
N TYR A 431 -7.55 1.72 -28.34
CA TYR A 431 -7.51 3.17 -28.25
C TYR A 431 -8.89 3.79 -28.32
N GLU A 432 -9.70 3.40 -29.32
CA GLU A 432 -11.02 3.98 -29.55
C GLU A 432 -12.03 3.59 -28.47
N LYS A 433 -12.00 2.35 -28.00
CA LYS A 433 -12.83 1.92 -26.86
C LYS A 433 -12.48 2.70 -25.59
N PHE A 434 -11.18 2.93 -25.35
CA PHE A 434 -10.75 3.69 -24.18
C PHE A 434 -11.08 5.19 -24.32
N LYS A 435 -10.96 5.76 -25.50
CA LYS A 435 -11.36 7.13 -25.81
C LYS A 435 -12.84 7.36 -25.52
N LYS A 436 -13.70 6.44 -25.97
CA LYS A 436 -15.14 6.43 -25.68
C LYS A 436 -15.44 6.36 -24.18
N TYR A 437 -14.74 5.48 -23.46
CA TYR A 437 -14.82 5.44 -22.00
C TYR A 437 -14.45 6.79 -21.37
N LEU A 438 -13.41 7.47 -21.85
CA LEU A 438 -12.98 8.77 -21.30
C LEU A 438 -14.03 9.86 -21.53
N GLN A 439 -14.69 9.91 -22.69
CA GLN A 439 -15.78 10.85 -22.97
C GLN A 439 -16.91 10.70 -21.94
N GLU A 440 -17.42 9.48 -21.78
CA GLU A 440 -18.48 9.21 -20.81
C GLU A 440 -18.03 9.48 -19.36
N LYS A 441 -16.78 9.13 -19.03
CA LYS A 441 -16.23 9.39 -17.69
C LYS A 441 -16.04 10.88 -17.40
N ASN A 442 -15.66 11.69 -18.37
CA ASN A 442 -15.52 13.14 -18.21
C ASN A 442 -16.89 13.80 -18.04
N LYS A 443 -17.89 13.38 -18.80
CA LYS A 443 -19.27 13.81 -18.64
C LYS A 443 -19.80 13.49 -17.25
N LEU A 444 -19.66 12.23 -16.80
CA LEU A 444 -20.05 11.80 -15.45
C LEU A 444 -19.32 12.59 -14.37
N ASN A 445 -18.03 12.83 -14.52
CA ASN A 445 -17.25 13.60 -13.54
C ASN A 445 -17.80 15.02 -13.40
N LYS A 446 -18.09 15.71 -14.50
CA LYS A 446 -18.70 17.05 -14.51
C LYS A 446 -20.03 17.07 -13.74
N GLU A 447 -20.92 16.12 -14.03
CA GLU A 447 -22.23 16.02 -13.37
C GLU A 447 -22.17 15.67 -11.88
N THR A 448 -21.13 14.96 -11.44
CA THR A 448 -21.02 14.48 -10.05
C THR A 448 -20.00 15.25 -9.22
N THR A 449 -19.30 16.22 -9.78
CA THR A 449 -18.23 16.98 -9.13
C THR A 449 -18.74 17.70 -7.88
N GLU A 450 -19.86 18.42 -7.96
CA GLU A 450 -20.40 19.16 -6.81
C GLU A 450 -20.82 18.23 -5.67
N PHE A 451 -21.36 17.07 -5.99
CA PHE A 451 -21.67 16.06 -4.97
C PHE A 451 -20.40 15.58 -4.25
N TYR A 452 -19.33 15.27 -4.97
CA TYR A 452 -18.12 14.70 -4.40
C TYR A 452 -17.17 15.73 -3.79
N LYS A 453 -17.26 17.01 -4.17
CA LYS A 453 -16.55 18.13 -3.51
C LYS A 453 -17.08 18.46 -2.13
N ARG A 454 -18.30 18.05 -1.78
CA ARG A 454 -18.90 18.33 -0.45
C ARG A 454 -17.94 17.93 0.67
N ASP A 455 -17.79 18.82 1.64
CA ASP A 455 -16.90 18.64 2.82
C ASP A 455 -17.20 17.37 3.62
N VAL A 456 -18.44 16.95 3.63
CA VAL A 456 -18.89 15.80 4.41
C VAL A 456 -18.08 14.53 4.13
N TRP A 457 -17.69 14.31 2.88
CA TRP A 457 -16.92 13.11 2.49
C TRP A 457 -15.50 13.14 3.05
N ARG A 458 -14.84 14.30 3.05
CA ARG A 458 -13.51 14.51 3.62
C ARG A 458 -13.55 14.45 5.15
N LYS A 459 -14.57 15.08 5.77
CA LYS A 459 -14.84 14.99 7.22
C LYS A 459 -15.06 13.55 7.67
N MET A 460 -15.82 12.75 6.92
CA MET A 460 -16.02 11.31 7.19
C MET A 460 -14.71 10.51 7.10
N LYS A 461 -13.86 10.78 6.11
CA LYS A 461 -12.54 10.12 6.00
C LYS A 461 -11.65 10.43 7.20
N PHE A 462 -11.58 11.69 7.61
CA PHE A 462 -10.82 12.09 8.79
C PHE A 462 -11.37 11.45 10.07
N ARG A 463 -12.68 11.46 10.25
CA ARG A 463 -13.36 10.79 11.36
C ARG A 463 -13.03 9.30 11.40
N GLN A 464 -13.12 8.61 10.27
CA GLN A 464 -12.77 7.19 10.17
C GLN A 464 -11.32 6.91 10.55
N TYR A 465 -10.39 7.78 10.15
CA TYR A 465 -8.98 7.70 10.55
C TYR A 465 -8.83 7.83 12.08
N SER A 466 -9.45 8.84 12.69
CA SER A 466 -9.36 9.10 14.14
C SER A 466 -9.96 7.95 14.97
N TYR A 467 -11.15 7.49 14.60
CA TYR A 467 -11.77 6.34 15.26
C TYR A 467 -11.01 5.04 15.01
N GLY A 468 -10.40 4.88 13.83
CA GLY A 468 -9.56 3.73 13.53
C GLY A 468 -8.30 3.66 14.41
N LYS A 469 -7.67 4.82 14.68
CA LYS A 469 -6.57 4.90 15.66
C LYS A 469 -7.06 4.56 17.07
N LYS A 470 -8.16 5.19 17.52
CA LYS A 470 -8.75 4.91 18.84
C LYS A 470 -9.06 3.42 19.02
N SER A 471 -9.60 2.75 17.99
CA SER A 471 -9.88 1.31 18.02
C SER A 471 -8.62 0.47 18.25
N ILE A 472 -7.52 0.81 17.56
CA ILE A 472 -6.22 0.14 17.76
C ILE A 472 -5.67 0.41 19.16
N ASP A 473 -5.69 1.65 19.62
CA ASP A 473 -5.20 2.02 20.96
C ASP A 473 -5.98 1.32 22.08
N THR A 474 -7.31 1.23 21.94
CA THR A 474 -8.16 0.45 22.84
C THR A 474 -7.78 -1.03 22.84
N PHE A 475 -7.54 -1.61 21.67
CA PHE A 475 -7.08 -3.00 21.56
C PHE A 475 -5.71 -3.19 22.22
N LEU A 476 -4.76 -2.28 22.00
CA LEU A 476 -3.44 -2.35 22.62
C LEU A 476 -3.52 -2.26 24.16
N ASN A 477 -4.41 -1.44 24.71
CA ASN A 477 -4.63 -1.38 26.16
C ASN A 477 -5.23 -2.69 26.70
N LYS A 478 -6.16 -3.32 25.97
CA LYS A 478 -6.71 -4.63 26.34
C LYS A 478 -5.66 -5.73 26.38
N ILE A 479 -4.58 -5.67 25.56
CA ILE A 479 -3.47 -6.62 25.68
C ILE A 479 -2.85 -6.54 27.09
N LYS A 480 -2.58 -5.32 27.60
CA LYS A 480 -2.08 -5.11 28.96
C LYS A 480 -3.05 -5.62 30.04
N GLU A 481 -4.33 -5.30 29.89
CA GLU A 481 -5.38 -5.73 30.85
C GLU A 481 -5.52 -7.26 30.88
N THR A 482 -5.36 -7.94 29.75
CA THR A 482 -5.55 -9.39 29.63
C THR A 482 -4.32 -10.18 30.06
N PHE A 483 -3.13 -9.80 29.59
CA PHE A 483 -1.91 -10.59 29.71
C PHE A 483 -0.86 -9.99 30.66
N GLY A 484 -1.03 -8.72 31.09
CA GLY A 484 -0.07 -7.99 31.90
C GLY A 484 0.94 -7.17 31.10
N GLU A 485 1.93 -6.62 31.80
CA GLU A 485 2.97 -5.76 31.19
C GLU A 485 4.21 -6.55 30.74
N ASN A 486 4.60 -7.55 31.50
CA ASN A 486 5.82 -8.34 31.25
C ASN A 486 5.53 -9.53 30.33
N ILE A 487 5.21 -9.21 29.06
CA ILE A 487 4.86 -10.20 28.06
C ILE A 487 5.85 -10.19 26.90
N LEU A 488 6.01 -11.36 26.29
CA LEU A 488 6.64 -11.55 25.00
C LEU A 488 5.62 -12.08 24.02
N ILE A 489 5.43 -11.40 22.88
CA ILE A 489 4.47 -11.81 21.86
C ILE A 489 5.20 -12.56 20.75
N GLY A 490 4.95 -13.86 20.62
CA GLY A 490 5.28 -14.63 19.45
C GLY A 490 4.25 -14.34 18.35
N TYR A 491 4.63 -13.59 17.32
CA TYR A 491 3.72 -13.14 16.25
C TYR A 491 3.96 -13.96 14.99
N GLY A 492 2.93 -14.61 14.48
CA GLY A 492 2.99 -15.34 13.22
C GLY A 492 3.41 -14.47 12.03
N ASN A 493 4.24 -15.01 11.16
CA ASN A 493 4.82 -14.25 10.04
C ASN A 493 3.89 -14.06 8.83
N TRP A 494 2.64 -14.50 8.90
CA TRP A 494 1.71 -14.37 7.78
C TRP A 494 1.47 -12.91 7.41
N SER A 495 1.90 -12.55 6.22
CA SER A 495 1.84 -11.17 5.72
C SER A 495 1.64 -11.12 4.21
N ARG A 496 0.68 -11.87 3.65
CA ARG A 496 0.43 -11.80 2.22
C ARG A 496 -0.16 -10.44 1.82
N SER A 497 0.57 -9.71 1.00
CA SER A 497 0.08 -8.53 0.29
C SER A 497 -0.93 -8.92 -0.80
N THR A 498 -0.66 -10.02 -1.50
CA THR A 498 -1.55 -10.62 -2.50
C THR A 498 -2.54 -11.54 -1.81
N GLN A 499 -3.78 -11.32 -2.10
CA GLN A 499 -4.87 -11.90 -1.33
C GLN A 499 -5.57 -13.02 -2.09
N MET A 500 -6.37 -13.77 -1.36
CA MET A 500 -7.36 -14.62 -1.98
C MET A 500 -8.23 -13.79 -2.93
N LYS A 501 -8.61 -14.37 -4.07
CA LYS A 501 -9.48 -13.75 -5.07
C LYS A 501 -10.70 -13.11 -4.39
N HIS A 502 -11.01 -11.86 -4.77
CA HIS A 502 -12.13 -11.05 -4.25
C HIS A 502 -12.01 -10.54 -2.79
N PHE A 503 -10.92 -10.75 -2.10
CA PHE A 503 -10.74 -10.22 -0.75
C PHE A 503 -9.83 -8.99 -0.72
N MET A 504 -10.19 -8.02 0.11
CA MET A 504 -9.33 -6.84 0.34
C MET A 504 -8.05 -7.22 1.11
N PRO A 505 -6.95 -6.51 0.88
CA PRO A 505 -5.74 -6.65 1.68
C PRO A 505 -6.01 -6.46 3.18
N THR A 506 -5.27 -7.17 4.02
CA THR A 506 -5.32 -7.01 5.48
C THR A 506 -4.22 -6.08 5.97
N MET A 507 -4.44 -5.46 7.12
CA MET A 507 -3.48 -4.53 7.71
C MET A 507 -2.43 -5.20 8.62
N ASN A 508 -2.14 -6.47 8.44
CA ASN A 508 -1.32 -7.28 9.34
C ASN A 508 0.05 -6.66 9.64
N LYS A 509 0.80 -6.24 8.61
CA LYS A 509 2.09 -5.55 8.79
C LYS A 509 1.94 -4.28 9.63
N GLY A 510 0.93 -3.45 9.34
CA GLY A 510 0.67 -2.22 10.08
C GLY A 510 0.25 -2.48 11.53
N LEU A 511 -0.56 -3.52 11.78
CA LEU A 511 -0.98 -3.87 13.14
C LEU A 511 0.19 -4.44 13.96
N ARG A 512 1.02 -5.32 13.36
CA ARG A 512 2.25 -5.83 13.98
C ARG A 512 3.16 -4.67 14.41
N LYS A 513 3.41 -3.68 13.55
CA LYS A 513 4.18 -2.48 13.89
C LYS A 513 3.58 -1.71 15.08
N GLN A 514 2.25 -1.61 15.19
CA GLN A 514 1.61 -0.93 16.33
C GLN A 514 1.73 -1.74 17.63
N ILE A 515 1.63 -3.07 17.58
CA ILE A 515 1.84 -3.96 18.72
C ILE A 515 3.30 -3.86 19.18
N HIS A 516 4.26 -3.99 18.27
CA HIS A 516 5.70 -3.92 18.57
C HIS A 516 6.13 -2.60 19.23
N LYS A 517 5.47 -1.47 18.91
CA LYS A 517 5.75 -0.19 19.58
C LYS A 517 5.48 -0.17 21.08
N LYS A 518 4.62 -1.08 21.57
CA LYS A 518 4.22 -1.15 22.98
C LYS A 518 4.71 -2.42 23.69
N TYR A 519 4.85 -3.51 22.98
CA TYR A 519 5.15 -4.83 23.52
C TYR A 519 6.28 -5.49 22.76
N ASP A 520 7.13 -6.22 23.47
CA ASP A 520 8.17 -7.01 22.84
C ASP A 520 7.55 -8.09 21.98
N THR A 521 7.92 -8.09 20.72
CA THR A 521 7.29 -8.91 19.69
C THR A 521 8.36 -9.53 18.82
N ILE A 522 8.35 -10.84 18.71
CA ILE A 522 9.23 -11.64 17.84
C ILE A 522 8.40 -12.34 16.78
N THR A 523 8.99 -12.59 15.63
CA THR A 523 8.30 -13.25 14.53
C THR A 523 8.54 -14.75 14.55
N ILE A 524 7.48 -15.52 14.37
CA ILE A 524 7.49 -16.98 14.30
C ILE A 524 6.99 -17.42 12.94
N ASN A 525 7.67 -18.37 12.32
CA ASN A 525 7.18 -18.99 11.09
C ASN A 525 5.97 -19.88 11.40
N GLU A 526 4.88 -19.70 10.65
CA GLU A 526 3.58 -20.37 10.88
C GLU A 526 3.45 -21.74 10.17
N CYS A 527 4.55 -22.35 9.72
CA CYS A 527 4.45 -23.63 9.03
C CYS A 527 3.65 -24.64 9.88
N ASN A 528 2.59 -25.20 9.30
CA ASN A 528 1.69 -26.20 9.88
C ASN A 528 0.93 -25.81 11.18
N THR A 529 1.07 -24.59 11.72
CA THR A 529 0.42 -24.19 12.98
C THR A 529 -1.11 -24.35 12.96
N SER A 530 -1.75 -24.20 11.80
CA SER A 530 -3.19 -24.39 11.62
C SER A 530 -3.58 -25.82 11.19
N LYS A 531 -2.62 -26.73 10.97
CA LYS A 531 -2.86 -28.11 10.52
C LYS A 531 -2.61 -29.13 11.63
N LYS A 532 -1.71 -28.83 12.55
CA LYS A 532 -1.34 -29.71 13.66
C LYS A 532 -2.09 -29.34 14.93
N CYS A 533 -2.51 -30.35 15.69
CA CYS A 533 -3.18 -30.17 16.96
C CYS A 533 -2.21 -29.56 17.98
N CYS A 534 -2.66 -28.56 18.72
CA CYS A 534 -1.84 -27.88 19.73
C CYS A 534 -1.52 -28.72 20.99
N GLU A 535 -2.17 -29.86 21.17
CA GLU A 535 -1.93 -30.79 22.29
C GLU A 535 -1.13 -32.03 21.88
N CYS A 536 -1.57 -32.73 20.84
CA CYS A 536 -0.98 -34.01 20.46
C CYS A 536 -0.14 -34.00 19.17
N ASN A 537 -0.04 -32.85 18.49
CA ASN A 537 0.69 -32.63 17.23
C ASN A 537 0.20 -33.47 16.04
N ASN A 538 -0.90 -34.23 16.17
CA ASN A 538 -1.49 -34.96 15.07
C ASN A 538 -2.16 -34.03 14.06
N ASP A 539 -2.38 -34.52 12.85
CA ASP A 539 -3.06 -33.76 11.81
C ASP A 539 -4.51 -33.48 12.16
N LEU A 540 -4.96 -32.25 11.90
CA LEU A 540 -6.34 -31.82 12.08
C LEU A 540 -7.11 -31.91 10.77
N SER A 541 -8.32 -32.42 10.84
CA SER A 541 -9.28 -32.41 9.74
C SER A 541 -10.31 -31.29 9.91
N TYR A 542 -10.91 -30.85 8.79
CA TYR A 542 -12.03 -29.90 8.87
C TYR A 542 -13.31 -30.63 9.27
N TYR A 543 -14.06 -30.03 10.19
CA TYR A 543 -15.43 -30.47 10.44
C TYR A 543 -16.25 -30.31 9.16
N ARG A 544 -17.07 -31.33 8.85
CA ARG A 544 -18.02 -31.30 7.76
C ARG A 544 -19.43 -31.42 8.32
N HIS A 545 -20.31 -30.58 7.81
CA HIS A 545 -21.74 -30.71 8.09
C HIS A 545 -22.33 -31.96 7.39
N SER A 546 -23.56 -32.32 7.74
CA SER A 546 -24.29 -33.44 7.12
C SER A 546 -24.47 -33.29 5.60
N ASP A 547 -24.49 -32.05 5.10
CA ASP A 547 -24.52 -31.70 3.67
C ASP A 547 -23.15 -31.79 2.96
N GLY A 548 -22.10 -32.28 3.65
CA GLY A 548 -20.73 -32.37 3.15
C GLY A 548 -19.93 -31.06 3.15
N ASN A 549 -20.55 -29.93 3.46
CA ASN A 549 -19.89 -28.62 3.48
C ASN A 549 -18.84 -28.52 4.58
N LYS A 550 -17.66 -27.97 4.25
CA LYS A 550 -16.56 -27.80 5.19
C LYS A 550 -16.75 -26.56 6.06
N GLN A 551 -16.66 -26.74 7.38
CA GLN A 551 -16.59 -25.63 8.32
C GLN A 551 -15.12 -25.22 8.54
N PHE A 552 -14.64 -24.22 7.80
CA PHE A 552 -13.22 -23.82 7.76
C PHE A 552 -12.62 -23.35 9.09
N ARG A 553 -13.43 -23.01 10.08
CA ARG A 553 -12.98 -22.50 11.38
C ARG A 553 -13.04 -23.52 12.48
N LEU A 554 -13.66 -24.65 12.25
CA LEU A 554 -13.79 -25.74 13.18
C LEU A 554 -12.99 -26.94 12.70
N LEU A 555 -12.02 -27.34 13.51
CA LEU A 555 -11.13 -28.45 13.24
C LEU A 555 -11.44 -29.60 14.20
N VAL A 556 -11.16 -30.81 13.77
CA VAL A 556 -11.39 -32.05 14.50
C VAL A 556 -10.03 -32.73 14.70
N CYS A 557 -9.73 -33.10 15.93
CA CYS A 557 -8.57 -33.89 16.27
C CYS A 557 -9.00 -35.34 16.58
N SER A 558 -8.47 -36.29 15.82
CA SER A 558 -8.69 -37.73 16.05
C SER A 558 -7.72 -38.32 17.09
N GLY A 559 -6.58 -37.66 17.32
CA GLY A 559 -5.53 -38.11 18.26
C GLY A 559 -5.78 -37.74 19.72
N CYS A 560 -6.63 -36.75 20.00
CA CYS A 560 -6.97 -36.31 21.35
C CYS A 560 -8.23 -36.99 21.90
N VAL A 561 -8.49 -38.25 21.54
CA VAL A 561 -9.65 -38.98 22.07
C VAL A 561 -9.50 -39.16 23.57
N ARG A 562 -10.41 -38.60 24.35
CA ARG A 562 -10.45 -38.84 25.79
C ARG A 562 -11.00 -40.28 26.00
N PRO A 563 -10.20 -41.20 26.61
CA PRO A 563 -10.58 -42.61 26.67
C PRO A 563 -11.92 -42.90 27.38
N GLN A 564 -12.32 -41.97 28.26
CA GLN A 564 -13.53 -42.12 29.07
C GLN A 564 -14.83 -41.67 28.41
N VAL A 565 -14.80 -40.89 27.31
CA VAL A 565 -16.01 -40.24 26.74
C VAL A 565 -16.04 -40.34 25.21
N LYS A 566 -15.47 -41.22 24.49
CA LYS A 566 -15.49 -41.30 22.99
C LYS A 566 -15.83 -39.98 22.25
N GLN A 567 -15.49 -38.84 22.84
CA GLN A 567 -15.82 -37.52 22.31
C GLN A 567 -14.76 -37.02 21.34
N ILE A 568 -15.22 -36.66 20.16
CA ILE A 568 -14.44 -35.94 19.16
C ILE A 568 -14.03 -34.58 19.74
N VAL A 569 -12.72 -34.28 19.75
CA VAL A 569 -12.20 -32.99 20.25
C VAL A 569 -12.25 -31.96 19.14
N PHE A 570 -13.09 -30.94 19.32
CA PHE A 570 -13.19 -29.80 18.43
C PHE A 570 -12.19 -28.70 18.80
N ARG A 571 -11.59 -28.12 17.78
CA ARG A 571 -10.63 -27.00 17.93
C ARG A 571 -11.06 -25.83 17.06
N THR A 572 -11.10 -24.63 17.59
CA THR A 572 -11.21 -23.45 16.73
C THR A 572 -9.84 -23.20 16.08
N ARG A 573 -9.82 -23.03 14.78
CA ARG A 573 -8.59 -22.89 13.98
C ARG A 573 -7.67 -21.79 14.51
N ASP A 574 -8.22 -20.60 14.76
CA ASP A 574 -7.45 -19.42 15.19
C ASP A 574 -6.84 -19.64 16.60
N ALA A 575 -7.57 -20.29 17.53
CA ALA A 575 -7.05 -20.62 18.86
C ALA A 575 -5.95 -21.69 18.78
N ASN A 576 -6.17 -22.75 18.00
CA ASN A 576 -5.16 -23.79 17.79
C ASN A 576 -3.85 -23.21 17.24
N SER A 577 -3.95 -22.33 16.22
CA SER A 577 -2.79 -21.66 15.64
C SER A 577 -2.08 -20.79 16.65
N ALA A 578 -2.79 -20.00 17.44
CA ALA A 578 -2.20 -19.12 18.46
C ALA A 578 -1.45 -19.93 19.54
N ILE A 579 -2.03 -21.05 20.01
CA ILE A 579 -1.38 -21.95 20.97
C ILE A 579 -0.12 -22.59 20.35
N ASN A 580 -0.19 -23.05 19.10
CA ASN A 580 0.99 -23.59 18.42
C ASN A 580 2.10 -22.55 18.25
N ILE A 581 1.78 -21.31 17.90
CA ILE A 581 2.75 -20.22 17.84
C ILE A 581 3.39 -19.96 19.22
N MET A 582 2.58 -19.97 20.27
CA MET A 582 3.09 -19.85 21.65
C MET A 582 4.04 -21.02 22.01
N ASN A 583 3.63 -22.27 21.74
CA ASN A 583 4.42 -23.46 22.03
C ASN A 583 5.73 -23.48 21.22
N LEU A 584 5.70 -23.08 19.95
CA LEU A 584 6.91 -22.93 19.13
C LEU A 584 7.85 -21.86 19.68
N THR A 585 7.29 -20.75 20.18
CA THR A 585 8.09 -19.69 20.82
C THR A 585 8.77 -20.23 22.08
N LYS A 586 8.06 -20.95 22.96
CA LYS A 586 8.62 -21.57 24.14
C LYS A 586 9.69 -22.61 23.81
N CYS A 587 9.37 -23.53 22.89
CA CYS A 587 10.28 -24.59 22.46
C CYS A 587 11.60 -24.02 21.91
N TRP A 588 11.54 -22.93 21.12
CA TRP A 588 12.75 -22.29 20.60
C TRP A 588 13.57 -21.61 21.72
N ILE A 589 12.92 -20.95 22.67
CA ILE A 589 13.62 -20.32 23.80
C ILE A 589 14.32 -21.37 24.67
N GLU A 590 13.68 -22.52 24.91
CA GLU A 590 14.19 -23.58 25.75
C GLU A 590 15.23 -24.48 25.07
N LYS A 591 14.96 -24.90 23.84
CA LYS A 591 15.70 -25.95 23.13
C LYS A 591 16.46 -25.47 21.90
N GLN A 592 16.20 -24.26 21.43
CA GLN A 592 16.70 -23.71 20.15
C GLN A 592 16.41 -24.62 18.95
N GLU A 593 15.37 -25.43 19.05
CA GLU A 593 14.96 -26.37 18.02
C GLU A 593 13.49 -26.19 17.68
N ARG A 594 13.14 -26.56 16.47
CA ARG A 594 11.77 -26.57 15.98
C ARG A 594 11.28 -28.02 15.89
N PRO A 595 10.14 -28.38 16.49
CA PRO A 595 9.61 -29.75 16.39
C PRO A 595 9.43 -30.19 14.94
N ALA A 596 9.76 -31.43 14.61
CA ALA A 596 9.79 -31.96 13.24
C ALA A 596 8.46 -31.74 12.47
N CYS A 597 7.31 -31.86 13.14
CA CYS A 597 5.99 -31.65 12.53
C CYS A 597 5.71 -30.20 12.08
N PHE A 598 6.50 -29.24 12.56
CA PHE A 598 6.43 -27.83 12.20
C PHE A 598 7.64 -27.37 11.35
N GLN A 599 8.55 -28.27 10.98
CA GLN A 599 9.67 -27.95 10.11
C GLN A 599 9.21 -27.52 8.73
N ILE A 600 9.99 -26.64 8.10
CA ILE A 600 9.76 -26.17 6.75
C ILE A 600 10.37 -27.22 5.83
N SER A 601 9.56 -27.92 5.03
CA SER A 601 10.09 -28.73 3.95
C SER A 601 10.85 -27.81 2.98
N SER A 602 12.04 -28.23 2.53
CA SER A 602 12.94 -27.47 1.65
C SER A 602 12.35 -26.98 0.33
N PHE A 603 11.11 -27.34 0.05
CA PHE A 603 10.36 -27.03 -1.19
C PHE A 603 9.38 -25.85 -1.09
N THR A 604 9.29 -25.14 0.04
CA THR A 604 8.36 -24.00 0.13
C THR A 604 9.05 -22.69 -0.20
N THR A 605 8.36 -21.86 -0.94
CA THR A 605 8.67 -20.51 -1.48
C THR A 605 9.35 -19.51 -0.52
N SER A 606 9.66 -19.89 0.72
CA SER A 606 10.40 -19.09 1.70
C SER A 606 11.89 -18.89 1.36
N ASN A 607 12.49 -19.78 0.59
CA ASN A 607 13.88 -19.62 0.13
C ASN A 607 14.01 -18.47 -0.88
N ILE A 608 12.98 -18.25 -1.70
CA ILE A 608 12.96 -17.12 -2.66
C ILE A 608 12.89 -15.77 -1.94
N GLN A 609 12.17 -15.68 -0.81
CA GLN A 609 12.15 -14.45 -0.01
C GLN A 609 13.47 -14.19 0.73
N LYS A 610 14.14 -15.23 1.24
CA LYS A 610 15.45 -15.10 1.89
C LYS A 610 16.57 -14.70 0.90
N GLU A 611 16.53 -15.17 -0.33
CA GLU A 611 17.48 -14.75 -1.37
C GLU A 611 17.22 -13.34 -1.89
N VAL A 612 15.96 -12.92 -2.00
CA VAL A 612 15.58 -11.56 -2.38
C VAL A 612 15.96 -10.55 -1.29
N GLU A 613 15.95 -10.96 -0.01
CA GLU A 613 16.33 -10.10 1.13
C GLU A 613 17.86 -9.99 1.31
N LYS A 614 18.64 -11.01 0.93
CA LYS A 614 20.11 -10.99 0.97
C LYS A 614 20.77 -10.12 -0.11
N VAL A 615 20.00 -9.66 -1.10
CA VAL A 615 20.52 -8.91 -2.25
C VAL A 615 19.87 -7.53 -2.32
N ARG A 616 19.90 -6.78 -1.20
CA ARG A 616 19.76 -5.32 -1.26
C ARG A 616 21.14 -4.73 -1.53
N PRO A 617 21.35 -3.94 -2.58
CA PRO A 617 22.63 -3.28 -2.75
C PRO A 617 22.84 -2.32 -1.59
N SER A 618 24.04 -2.38 -1.02
CA SER A 618 24.59 -1.44 -0.05
C SER A 618 24.51 0.00 -0.50
#